data_d976f672fbad30afda0d6699c10e1a16
#
_entry.id   d976f672fbad30afda0d6699c10e1a16
#
_cell.length_a   1.000
_cell.length_b   1.000
_cell.length_c   1.000
_cell.angle_alpha   90.00
_cell.angle_beta   90.00
_cell.angle_gamma   90.00
#
_symmetry.space_group_name_H-M   'P 1'
#
loop_
_entity.id
_entity.type
_entity.pdbx_description
1 polymer ?
#
loop_
_entity_poly.entity_id
_entity_poly.type
_entity_poly.pdbx_seq_one_letter_code
_entity_poly.pdbx_strand_id
1 'polypeptide(L)'
;KDQAGAPVVKDSAWSPRLGATWDMLGNGKWIANAGYARYVTGISTAIVDAGSAGGRTATFSYFYQGPAVNADATRPLLTAEQALPILFDWFFANGGTTRATRNAPSIPGVTVSVGDGLQAPNSNEFMAGLSRQLGNAGSVRLDFVHRVFAAFYGDFRDPSTGNVTHPTGRGYDLTILRNTSLAN
;
A
#
# COMPACT_ATOMS: atom_id res chain seq x y z
N LYS A 1 14.42 -6.33 -2.45
CA LYS A 1 15.13 -7.49 -3.02
C LYS A 1 14.58 -8.75 -2.40
N ASP A 2 14.47 -9.82 -3.19
CA ASP A 2 14.14 -11.17 -2.69
C ASP A 2 15.32 -11.80 -1.97
N GLN A 3 15.17 -13.08 -1.54
CA GLN A 3 16.25 -13.83 -0.87
C GLN A 3 17.47 -14.09 -1.78
N ALA A 4 17.28 -14.11 -3.09
CA ALA A 4 18.35 -14.26 -4.08
C ALA A 4 19.03 -12.91 -4.42
N GLY A 5 18.56 -11.81 -3.84
CA GLY A 5 19.08 -10.47 -4.08
C GLY A 5 18.55 -9.78 -5.34
N ALA A 6 17.61 -10.41 -6.07
CA ALA A 6 16.95 -9.80 -7.22
C ALA A 6 15.99 -8.69 -6.78
N PRO A 7 15.82 -7.63 -7.58
CA PRO A 7 14.87 -6.57 -7.25
C PRO A 7 13.43 -7.09 -7.38
N VAL A 8 12.64 -6.99 -6.30
CA VAL A 8 11.22 -7.36 -6.28
C VAL A 8 10.38 -6.32 -7.04
N VAL A 9 10.76 -5.05 -6.94
CA VAL A 9 10.15 -3.95 -7.69
C VAL A 9 11.25 -3.06 -8.22
N LYS A 10 11.12 -2.66 -9.47
CA LYS A 10 11.94 -1.64 -10.10
C LYS A 10 11.01 -0.61 -10.72
N ASP A 11 11.07 0.60 -10.23
CA ASP A 11 10.24 1.69 -10.72
C ASP A 11 11.13 2.87 -11.11
N SER A 12 10.81 3.47 -12.25
CA SER A 12 11.38 4.73 -12.70
C SER A 12 10.30 5.52 -13.42
N ALA A 13 10.13 6.77 -13.06
CA ALA A 13 9.07 7.57 -13.62
C ALA A 13 9.54 8.97 -13.99
N TRP A 14 9.04 9.45 -15.10
CA TRP A 14 9.24 10.82 -15.54
C TRP A 14 8.16 11.72 -14.97
N SER A 15 8.57 12.88 -14.42
CA SER A 15 7.69 13.82 -13.74
C SER A 15 7.84 15.23 -14.31
N PRO A 16 7.48 15.46 -15.60
CA PRO A 16 7.60 16.75 -16.24
C PRO A 16 6.66 17.77 -15.61
N ARG A 17 7.11 19.02 -15.58
CA ARG A 17 6.33 20.19 -15.17
C ARG A 17 6.59 21.30 -16.15
N LEU A 18 5.54 21.75 -16.82
CA LEU A 18 5.60 22.77 -17.86
C LEU A 18 4.59 23.85 -17.48
N GLY A 19 4.94 25.09 -17.74
CA GLY A 19 4.04 26.22 -17.52
C GLY A 19 4.35 27.34 -18.48
N ALA A 20 3.30 28.07 -18.86
CA ALA A 20 3.39 29.26 -19.68
C ALA A 20 2.49 30.36 -19.11
N THR A 21 2.96 31.57 -19.18
CA THR A 21 2.20 32.76 -18.83
C THR A 21 2.26 33.73 -19.99
N TRP A 22 1.12 34.28 -20.38
CA TRP A 22 0.99 35.18 -21.52
C TRP A 22 0.24 36.43 -21.11
N ASP A 23 0.88 37.59 -21.27
CA ASP A 23 0.22 38.89 -21.24
C ASP A 23 -0.43 39.15 -22.59
N MET A 24 -1.76 38.96 -22.65
CA MET A 24 -2.53 38.98 -23.90
C MET A 24 -2.48 40.33 -24.63
N LEU A 25 -2.32 41.41 -23.90
CA LEU A 25 -2.33 42.78 -24.44
C LEU A 25 -1.01 43.53 -24.24
N GLY A 26 0.00 42.91 -23.63
CA GLY A 26 1.31 43.51 -23.34
C GLY A 26 1.25 44.67 -22.32
N ASN A 27 0.22 44.77 -21.55
CA ASN A 27 0.01 45.86 -20.59
C ASN A 27 -0.28 45.38 -19.14
N GLY A 28 -0.09 44.10 -18.89
CA GLY A 28 -0.30 43.47 -17.57
C GLY A 28 -1.76 43.35 -17.14
N LYS A 29 -2.73 43.82 -17.92
CA LYS A 29 -4.12 43.83 -17.52
C LYS A 29 -4.84 42.52 -17.71
N TRP A 30 -4.46 41.75 -18.71
CA TRP A 30 -4.99 40.43 -19.00
C TRP A 30 -3.86 39.42 -19.07
N ILE A 31 -3.84 38.52 -18.10
CA ILE A 31 -2.81 37.47 -18.03
C ILE A 31 -3.50 36.11 -18.14
N ALA A 32 -3.12 35.35 -19.15
CA ALA A 32 -3.49 33.95 -19.27
C ALA A 32 -2.31 33.07 -18.80
N ASN A 33 -2.60 31.98 -18.11
CA ASN A 33 -1.64 30.99 -17.71
C ASN A 33 -2.14 29.60 -18.04
N ALA A 34 -1.21 28.71 -18.42
CA ALA A 34 -1.49 27.32 -18.64
C ALA A 34 -0.35 26.49 -18.07
N GLY A 35 -0.65 25.31 -17.59
CA GLY A 35 0.35 24.42 -17.05
C GLY A 35 -0.02 22.94 -17.20
N TYR A 36 1.00 22.13 -17.24
CA TYR A 36 0.91 20.69 -17.15
C TYR A 36 1.92 20.20 -16.13
N ALA A 37 1.49 19.33 -15.24
CA ALA A 37 2.37 18.67 -14.29
C ALA A 37 2.01 17.20 -14.15
N ARG A 38 3.02 16.34 -14.15
CA ARG A 38 2.87 14.95 -13.73
C ARG A 38 3.52 14.78 -12.37
N TYR A 39 2.74 14.29 -11.42
CA TYR A 39 3.21 13.95 -10.08
C TYR A 39 3.27 12.44 -9.93
N VAL A 40 4.38 11.93 -9.42
CA VAL A 40 4.57 10.50 -9.17
C VAL A 40 4.88 10.33 -7.69
N THR A 41 4.13 9.45 -7.04
CA THR A 41 4.37 9.07 -5.64
C THR A 41 5.20 7.79 -5.65
N GLY A 42 6.38 7.79 -5.04
CA GLY A 42 7.21 6.58 -4.95
C GLY A 42 6.45 5.41 -4.30
N ILE A 43 6.76 4.20 -4.75
CA ILE A 43 6.22 2.99 -4.12
C ILE A 43 6.81 2.86 -2.72
N SER A 44 5.94 2.71 -1.72
CA SER A 44 6.38 2.53 -0.33
C SER A 44 7.13 1.20 -0.16
N THR A 45 8.32 1.26 0.40
CA THR A 45 9.12 0.06 0.71
C THR A 45 8.37 -0.89 1.64
N ALA A 46 7.60 -0.37 2.60
CA ALA A 46 6.81 -1.18 3.53
C ALA A 46 5.77 -2.07 2.82
N ILE A 47 5.22 -1.60 1.69
CA ILE A 47 4.25 -2.37 0.88
C ILE A 47 4.97 -3.46 0.11
N VAL A 48 6.12 -3.13 -0.47
CA VAL A 48 6.95 -4.10 -1.22
C VAL A 48 7.50 -5.17 -0.27
N ASP A 49 7.93 -4.79 0.92
CA ASP A 49 8.44 -5.69 1.95
C ASP A 49 7.37 -6.71 2.39
N ALA A 50 6.09 -6.31 2.40
CA ALA A 50 5.00 -7.24 2.71
C ALA A 50 4.86 -8.37 1.68
N GLY A 51 5.22 -8.13 0.42
CA GLY A 51 5.17 -9.12 -0.67
C GLY A 51 6.51 -9.77 -1.01
N SER A 52 7.58 -9.46 -0.28
CA SER A 52 8.93 -9.96 -0.55
C SER A 52 9.40 -10.95 0.51
N ALA A 53 9.91 -12.11 0.08
CA ALA A 53 10.47 -13.12 0.96
C ALA A 53 11.65 -12.61 1.84
N GLY A 54 12.34 -11.56 1.42
CA GLY A 54 13.41 -10.90 2.19
C GLY A 54 12.95 -9.73 3.06
N GLY A 55 11.68 -9.31 2.98
CA GLY A 55 11.19 -8.09 3.61
C GLY A 55 10.62 -8.30 5.00
N ARG A 56 9.74 -9.27 5.18
CA ARG A 56 9.06 -9.57 6.44
C ARG A 56 9.11 -11.04 6.79
N THR A 57 9.07 -11.33 8.08
CA THR A 57 8.92 -12.70 8.57
C THR A 57 7.52 -13.22 8.29
N ALA A 58 7.42 -14.53 8.02
CA ALA A 58 6.14 -15.20 7.91
C ALA A 58 5.36 -15.10 9.22
N THR A 59 4.05 -14.86 9.12
CA THR A 59 3.16 -14.75 10.27
C THR A 59 2.11 -15.85 10.23
N PHE A 60 2.04 -16.62 11.31
CA PHE A 60 1.06 -17.66 11.54
C PHE A 60 0.25 -17.31 12.79
N SER A 61 -1.06 -17.32 12.68
CA SER A 61 -1.95 -17.03 13.79
C SER A 61 -2.72 -18.29 14.22
N TYR A 62 -2.74 -18.56 15.50
CA TYR A 62 -3.41 -19.73 16.06
C TYR A 62 -4.46 -19.32 17.11
N PHE A 63 -5.53 -20.13 17.26
CA PHE A 63 -6.45 -19.94 18.38
C PHE A 63 -5.81 -20.45 19.67
N TYR A 64 -5.84 -19.64 20.69
CA TYR A 64 -5.53 -20.06 22.04
C TYR A 64 -6.80 -20.56 22.74
N GLN A 65 -6.74 -21.77 23.26
CA GLN A 65 -7.84 -22.44 24.00
C GLN A 65 -7.32 -23.04 25.31
N GLY A 66 -6.21 -22.51 25.81
CA GLY A 66 -5.55 -22.97 27.02
C GLY A 66 -6.10 -22.30 28.28
N PRO A 67 -5.38 -22.47 29.41
CA PRO A 67 -5.74 -21.83 30.66
C PRO A 67 -5.89 -20.31 30.50
N ALA A 68 -6.92 -19.74 31.10
CA ALA A 68 -7.16 -18.33 31.02
C ALA A 68 -6.01 -17.53 31.67
N VAL A 69 -5.44 -16.59 30.90
CA VAL A 69 -4.42 -15.67 31.39
C VAL A 69 -5.09 -14.35 31.72
N ASN A 70 -4.84 -13.83 32.92
CA ASN A 70 -5.43 -12.57 33.40
C ASN A 70 -6.99 -12.57 33.43
N ALA A 71 -7.61 -13.70 33.72
CA ALA A 71 -9.07 -13.82 33.76
C ALA A 71 -9.72 -13.11 34.98
N ASP A 72 -8.95 -12.90 36.02
CA ASP A 72 -9.43 -12.27 37.25
C ASP A 72 -9.01 -10.79 37.26
N ALA A 73 -9.97 -9.91 37.01
CA ALA A 73 -9.75 -8.46 36.97
C ALA A 73 -9.41 -7.86 38.35
N THR A 74 -9.58 -8.59 39.43
CA THR A 74 -9.26 -8.12 40.80
C THR A 74 -7.82 -8.39 41.20
N ARG A 75 -7.10 -9.20 40.41
CA ARG A 75 -5.68 -9.49 40.62
C ARG A 75 -4.77 -8.64 39.76
N PRO A 76 -3.53 -8.39 40.21
CA PRO A 76 -2.52 -7.80 39.34
C PRO A 76 -2.34 -8.64 38.06
N LEU A 77 -2.19 -7.96 36.94
CA LEU A 77 -1.92 -8.64 35.66
C LEU A 77 -0.58 -9.37 35.73
N LEU A 78 -0.53 -10.56 35.15
CA LEU A 78 0.72 -11.29 34.97
C LEU A 78 1.65 -10.48 34.03
N THR A 79 2.94 -10.47 34.38
CA THR A 79 3.95 -9.94 33.44
C THR A 79 4.07 -10.82 32.21
N ALA A 80 4.69 -10.31 31.14
CA ALA A 80 4.94 -11.09 29.94
C ALA A 80 5.75 -12.37 30.24
N GLU A 81 6.74 -12.27 31.13
CA GLU A 81 7.59 -13.40 31.56
C GLU A 81 6.80 -14.49 32.28
N GLN A 82 5.74 -14.12 32.98
CA GLN A 82 4.83 -15.08 33.66
C GLN A 82 3.77 -15.65 32.70
N ALA A 83 3.26 -14.84 31.78
CA ALA A 83 2.20 -15.23 30.86
C ALA A 83 2.68 -16.07 29.68
N LEU A 84 3.85 -15.75 29.11
CA LEU A 84 4.37 -16.44 27.93
C LEU A 84 4.60 -17.95 28.14
N PRO A 85 5.18 -18.43 29.27
CA PRO A 85 5.29 -19.85 29.51
C PRO A 85 3.94 -20.57 29.49
N ILE A 86 2.91 -20.02 30.13
CA ILE A 86 1.56 -20.62 30.15
C ILE A 86 1.01 -20.80 28.74
N LEU A 87 1.21 -19.77 27.89
CA LEU A 87 0.75 -19.79 26.51
C LEU A 87 1.52 -20.83 25.67
N PHE A 88 2.85 -20.82 25.75
CA PHE A 88 3.69 -21.67 24.92
C PHE A 88 3.70 -23.12 25.37
N ASP A 89 3.68 -23.41 26.67
CA ASP A 89 3.58 -24.76 27.20
C ASP A 89 2.26 -25.42 26.71
N TRP A 90 1.16 -24.69 26.82
CA TRP A 90 -0.11 -25.16 26.27
C TRP A 90 -0.04 -25.34 24.74
N PHE A 91 0.53 -24.37 24.02
CA PHE A 91 0.63 -24.42 22.56
C PHE A 91 1.39 -25.65 22.09
N PHE A 92 2.56 -25.91 22.65
CA PHE A 92 3.40 -27.06 22.28
C PHE A 92 2.80 -28.40 22.74
N ALA A 93 2.21 -28.48 23.93
CA ALA A 93 1.52 -29.65 24.40
C ALA A 93 0.30 -30.05 23.54
N ASN A 94 -0.25 -29.10 22.80
CA ASN A 94 -1.43 -29.31 21.94
C ASN A 94 -1.10 -29.28 20.44
N GLY A 95 0.10 -29.65 20.04
CA GLY A 95 0.50 -29.83 18.64
C GLY A 95 1.29 -28.67 18.02
N GLY A 96 1.49 -27.57 18.75
CA GLY A 96 2.38 -26.50 18.31
C GLY A 96 2.06 -25.98 16.91
N THR A 97 3.08 -25.91 16.07
CA THR A 97 2.98 -25.38 14.69
C THR A 97 2.23 -26.30 13.71
N THR A 98 1.91 -27.54 14.08
CA THR A 98 1.11 -28.44 13.23
C THR A 98 -0.39 -28.21 13.36
N ARG A 99 -0.81 -27.36 14.29
CA ARG A 99 -2.23 -26.98 14.46
C ARG A 99 -2.74 -26.20 13.27
N ALA A 100 -4.05 -26.29 13.06
CA ALA A 100 -4.71 -25.43 12.08
C ALA A 100 -4.56 -23.95 12.47
N THR A 101 -4.15 -23.11 11.54
CA THR A 101 -4.07 -21.66 11.71
C THR A 101 -5.48 -21.05 11.76
N ARG A 102 -5.61 -19.95 12.48
CA ARG A 102 -6.86 -19.18 12.57
C ARG A 102 -7.25 -18.61 11.19
N ASN A 103 -6.28 -18.05 10.49
CA ASN A 103 -6.44 -17.42 9.19
C ASN A 103 -5.39 -17.99 8.23
N ALA A 104 -5.52 -17.68 6.94
CA ALA A 104 -4.46 -17.91 5.98
C ALA A 104 -3.15 -17.29 6.49
N PRO A 105 -2.04 -18.04 6.53
CA PRO A 105 -0.77 -17.49 6.94
C PRO A 105 -0.31 -16.42 5.94
N SER A 106 0.29 -15.36 6.44
CA SER A 106 0.95 -14.37 5.62
C SER A 106 2.43 -14.74 5.47
N ILE A 107 2.78 -15.28 4.32
CA ILE A 107 4.14 -15.70 3.98
C ILE A 107 4.60 -14.84 2.81
N PRO A 108 5.39 -13.78 3.05
CA PRO A 108 5.86 -12.87 2.01
C PRO A 108 6.61 -13.62 0.90
N GLY A 109 6.29 -13.31 -0.34
CA GLY A 109 6.85 -13.98 -1.51
C GLY A 109 6.24 -15.36 -1.83
N VAL A 110 5.32 -15.85 -0.99
CA VAL A 110 4.64 -17.15 -1.18
C VAL A 110 3.12 -16.97 -1.21
N THR A 111 2.50 -16.62 -0.08
CA THR A 111 1.05 -16.36 -0.02
C THR A 111 0.70 -14.90 -0.30
N VAL A 112 1.67 -14.01 -0.16
CA VAL A 112 1.59 -12.59 -0.53
C VAL A 112 2.77 -12.30 -1.45
N SER A 113 2.49 -11.83 -2.66
CA SER A 113 3.52 -11.51 -3.66
C SER A 113 3.26 -10.15 -4.30
N VAL A 114 4.30 -9.58 -4.88
CA VAL A 114 4.19 -8.37 -5.71
C VAL A 114 4.02 -8.80 -7.15
N GLY A 115 2.98 -8.31 -7.82
CA GLY A 115 2.73 -8.59 -9.24
C GLY A 115 3.78 -7.92 -10.14
N ASP A 116 4.05 -8.55 -11.27
CA ASP A 116 4.94 -8.01 -12.27
C ASP A 116 4.42 -6.68 -12.81
N GLY A 117 5.34 -5.74 -13.04
CA GLY A 117 5.01 -4.45 -13.63
C GLY A 117 4.31 -3.47 -12.68
N LEU A 118 4.41 -3.66 -11.35
CA LEU A 118 3.88 -2.69 -10.38
C LEU A 118 4.48 -1.31 -10.65
N GLN A 119 3.61 -0.33 -10.87
CA GLN A 119 3.98 1.05 -11.16
C GLN A 119 3.60 1.97 -9.99
N ALA A 120 4.39 3.02 -9.78
CA ALA A 120 4.08 4.05 -8.80
C ALA A 120 2.79 4.80 -9.16
N PRO A 121 1.92 5.07 -8.17
CA PRO A 121 0.77 5.93 -8.35
C PRO A 121 1.19 7.29 -8.89
N ASN A 122 0.43 7.77 -9.85
CA ASN A 122 0.72 9.06 -10.45
C ASN A 122 -0.55 9.85 -10.77
N SER A 123 -0.38 11.16 -10.94
CA SER A 123 -1.44 12.02 -11.43
C SER A 123 -0.91 12.95 -12.50
N ASN A 124 -1.74 13.18 -13.51
CA ASN A 124 -1.53 14.19 -14.52
C ASN A 124 -2.48 15.36 -14.23
N GLU A 125 -1.93 16.56 -14.12
CA GLU A 125 -2.67 17.77 -13.83
C GLU A 125 -2.51 18.76 -14.98
N PHE A 126 -3.64 19.24 -15.46
CA PHE A 126 -3.73 20.32 -16.42
C PHE A 126 -4.37 21.52 -15.72
N MET A 127 -3.75 22.67 -15.86
CA MET A 127 -4.28 23.91 -15.33
C MET A 127 -4.34 24.97 -16.42
N ALA A 128 -5.40 25.79 -16.38
CA ALA A 128 -5.55 26.97 -17.18
C ALA A 128 -6.17 28.09 -16.33
N GLY A 129 -5.64 29.27 -16.45
CA GLY A 129 -6.14 30.41 -15.68
C GLY A 129 -6.16 31.68 -16.50
N LEU A 130 -7.07 32.57 -16.12
CA LEU A 130 -7.22 33.89 -16.67
C LEU A 130 -7.38 34.90 -15.55
N SER A 131 -6.56 35.94 -15.55
CA SER A 131 -6.69 37.04 -14.62
C SER A 131 -6.86 38.38 -15.33
N ARG A 132 -7.65 39.25 -14.74
CA ARG A 132 -7.87 40.60 -15.21
C ARG A 132 -7.73 41.61 -14.08
N GLN A 133 -6.93 42.63 -14.31
CA GLN A 133 -6.81 43.76 -13.43
C GLN A 133 -7.97 44.78 -13.68
N LEU A 134 -8.66 45.17 -12.63
CA LEU A 134 -9.78 46.09 -12.64
C LEU A 134 -9.32 47.49 -12.19
N GLY A 135 -8.60 48.19 -13.03
CA GLY A 135 -8.00 49.47 -12.68
C GLY A 135 -7.10 49.39 -11.46
N ASN A 136 -7.24 50.34 -10.53
CA ASN A 136 -6.48 50.35 -9.26
C ASN A 136 -7.28 49.71 -8.13
N ALA A 137 -8.49 49.22 -8.37
CA ALA A 137 -9.42 48.77 -7.34
C ALA A 137 -9.29 47.27 -7.00
N GLY A 138 -8.70 46.48 -7.89
CA GLY A 138 -8.57 45.06 -7.63
C GLY A 138 -8.29 44.21 -8.88
N SER A 139 -8.35 42.91 -8.71
CA SER A 139 -8.24 41.94 -9.80
C SER A 139 -9.22 40.78 -9.63
N VAL A 140 -9.60 40.19 -10.76
CA VAL A 140 -10.40 38.95 -10.81
C VAL A 140 -9.54 37.86 -11.45
N ARG A 141 -9.57 36.65 -10.87
CA ARG A 141 -8.89 35.49 -11.39
C ARG A 141 -9.83 34.30 -11.46
N LEU A 142 -9.77 33.57 -12.55
CA LEU A 142 -10.45 32.31 -12.77
C LEU A 142 -9.41 31.24 -13.08
N ASP A 143 -9.42 30.16 -12.34
CA ASP A 143 -8.55 29.02 -12.58
C ASP A 143 -9.40 27.76 -12.80
N PHE A 144 -9.01 26.98 -13.81
CA PHE A 144 -9.51 25.65 -14.07
C PHE A 144 -8.40 24.64 -13.82
N VAL A 145 -8.69 23.59 -13.07
CA VAL A 145 -7.75 22.49 -12.80
C VAL A 145 -8.44 21.18 -13.11
N HIS A 146 -7.82 20.39 -13.98
CA HIS A 146 -8.24 19.03 -14.28
C HIS A 146 -7.12 18.05 -13.90
N ARG A 147 -7.44 17.09 -13.02
CA ARG A 147 -6.49 16.12 -12.53
C ARG A 147 -6.98 14.70 -12.77
N VAL A 148 -6.14 13.88 -13.38
CA VAL A 148 -6.40 12.45 -13.63
C VAL A 148 -5.40 11.65 -12.83
N PHE A 149 -5.89 10.70 -12.04
CA PHE A 149 -5.07 9.79 -11.27
C PHE A 149 -4.95 8.45 -11.98
N ALA A 150 -3.79 7.81 -11.87
CA ALA A 150 -3.52 6.51 -12.47
C ALA A 150 -2.59 5.65 -11.60
N ALA A 151 -2.53 4.37 -11.93
CA ALA A 151 -1.63 3.38 -11.34
C ALA A 151 -1.77 3.23 -9.81
N PHE A 152 -2.98 3.38 -9.27
CA PHE A 152 -3.24 2.94 -7.90
C PHE A 152 -2.97 1.44 -7.79
N TYR A 153 -2.56 0.99 -6.62
CA TYR A 153 -2.33 -0.43 -6.35
C TYR A 153 -3.11 -0.88 -5.12
N GLY A 154 -3.35 -2.17 -5.04
CA GLY A 154 -4.04 -2.80 -3.92
C GLY A 154 -3.82 -4.30 -3.92
N ASP A 155 -4.28 -4.93 -2.84
CA ASP A 155 -4.22 -6.37 -2.67
C ASP A 155 -5.36 -7.04 -3.45
N PHE A 156 -5.00 -7.96 -4.32
CA PHE A 156 -5.95 -8.81 -5.05
C PHE A 156 -5.79 -10.25 -4.59
N ARG A 157 -6.90 -10.85 -4.22
CA ARG A 157 -6.97 -12.28 -3.98
C ARG A 157 -7.33 -12.96 -5.28
N ASP A 158 -6.50 -13.89 -5.71
CA ASP A 158 -6.74 -14.67 -6.93
C ASP A 158 -7.00 -16.13 -6.58
N PRO A 159 -8.26 -16.55 -6.51
CA PRO A 159 -8.63 -17.92 -6.19
C PRO A 159 -8.31 -18.91 -7.32
N SER A 160 -8.01 -18.44 -8.54
CA SER A 160 -7.75 -19.27 -9.70
C SER A 160 -6.29 -19.73 -9.84
N THR A 161 -5.35 -19.02 -9.21
CA THR A 161 -3.89 -19.25 -9.38
C THR A 161 -3.33 -20.34 -8.49
N GLY A 162 -4.17 -20.99 -7.68
CA GLY A 162 -3.79 -22.13 -6.87
C GLY A 162 -3.74 -21.81 -5.39
N ASN A 163 -4.11 -22.81 -4.64
CA ASN A 163 -4.04 -22.77 -3.18
C ASN A 163 -2.65 -23.17 -2.71
N VAL A 164 -2.05 -22.38 -1.87
CA VAL A 164 -0.87 -22.80 -1.10
C VAL A 164 -1.34 -23.76 -0.02
N THR A 165 -0.88 -25.02 -0.10
CA THR A 165 -1.30 -26.03 0.85
C THR A 165 -0.48 -25.93 2.14
N HIS A 166 -1.16 -25.72 3.26
CA HIS A 166 -0.56 -25.84 4.60
C HIS A 166 -0.32 -27.31 4.96
N PRO A 167 0.66 -27.67 5.83
CA PRO A 167 0.89 -29.05 6.29
C PRO A 167 -0.33 -29.77 6.86
N THR A 168 -1.33 -29.04 7.34
CA THR A 168 -2.63 -29.60 7.80
C THR A 168 -3.59 -29.95 6.64
N GLY A 169 -3.18 -29.80 5.38
CA GLY A 169 -4.04 -30.04 4.21
C GLY A 169 -4.98 -28.90 3.84
N ARG A 170 -4.94 -27.76 4.57
CA ARG A 170 -5.78 -26.58 4.25
C ARG A 170 -5.15 -25.79 3.11
N GLY A 171 -5.94 -25.50 2.09
CA GLY A 171 -5.56 -24.60 0.99
C GLY A 171 -5.80 -23.13 1.33
N TYR A 172 -5.01 -22.26 0.77
CA TYR A 172 -5.12 -20.80 0.90
C TYR A 172 -4.95 -20.14 -0.46
N ASP A 173 -5.74 -19.10 -0.72
CA ASP A 173 -5.63 -18.30 -1.93
C ASP A 173 -4.40 -17.39 -1.86
N LEU A 174 -3.81 -17.11 -3.02
CA LEU A 174 -2.72 -16.14 -3.14
C LEU A 174 -3.24 -14.72 -3.04
N THR A 175 -2.46 -13.86 -2.42
CA THR A 175 -2.67 -12.41 -2.42
C THR A 175 -1.57 -11.77 -3.23
N ILE A 176 -1.95 -11.01 -4.28
CA ILE A 176 -1.02 -10.37 -5.19
C ILE A 176 -1.22 -8.86 -5.13
N LEU A 177 -0.17 -8.13 -4.81
CA LEU A 177 -0.15 -6.67 -4.89
C LEU A 177 0.07 -6.26 -6.35
N ARG A 178 -0.89 -5.56 -6.93
CA ARG A 178 -0.83 -5.07 -8.31
C ARG A 178 -1.55 -3.72 -8.46
N ASN A 179 -1.29 -3.04 -9.58
CA ASN A 179 -2.03 -1.82 -9.90
C ASN A 179 -3.51 -2.14 -10.16
N THR A 180 -4.37 -1.28 -9.64
CA THR A 180 -5.80 -1.30 -9.93
C THR A 180 -6.06 -0.53 -11.22
N SER A 181 -6.82 -1.09 -12.14
CA SER A 181 -7.49 -0.28 -13.14
C SER A 181 -8.69 0.36 -12.45
N LEU A 182 -8.66 1.66 -12.27
CA LEU A 182 -9.90 2.38 -12.00
C LEU A 182 -10.72 2.28 -13.28
N ALA A 183 -11.79 1.45 -13.26
CA ALA A 183 -12.80 1.54 -14.29
C ALA A 183 -13.44 2.93 -14.16
N ASN A 184 -13.29 3.76 -15.19
CA ASN A 184 -14.02 5.02 -15.34
C ASN A 184 -15.48 4.72 -15.63
#